data_f1d88c6230cab7e1b8d8a4ab69f9fdd2
#
_entry.id   f1d88c6230cab7e1b8d8a4ab69f9fdd2
#
_cell.length_a   1.000
_cell.length_b   1.000
_cell.length_c   1.000
_cell.angle_alpha   90.00
_cell.angle_beta   90.00
_cell.angle_gamma   90.00
#
_symmetry.space_group_name_H-M   'P 1'
#
loop_
_entity.id
_entity.type
_entity.pdbx_description
1 polymer ?
#
loop_
_entity_poly.entity_id
_entity_poly.type
_entity_poly.pdbx_seq_one_letter_code
_entity_poly.pdbx_strand_id
1 'polypeptide(L)'
;MQRVQENPDYTAWAQPVFPGIALIHLSAHGKAACLEEAAPVSADVLEIFHCREGRMELNIGGEYCYVSPGDLLIARARKIASEVCFPLRHYHGLIVRVDVQQTPHCLSCILQDVNVQPQLIAKRFCSRREYFIVRSNPSFEHIFSEMYAIPDAIKEGFAKIKVLELMLFLSVFDTQEAEWSRLSLPPSQVHLAKSVAAYQLDHMGERYTLNQVAKEFGVSCTCIKNSFKAVYGVSFYAFIKARKMEYAAYMLEHTDKPVVEIAGEHGYDNSSKFASAFRSVKGVSPGTYRQQNQKNYPA
;
A
#
# COMPACT_ATOMS: atom_id res chain seq x y z
N MET A 1 11.43 -14.99 -13.05
CA MET A 1 11.34 -13.91 -12.04
C MET A 1 12.69 -13.76 -11.38
N GLN A 2 13.22 -12.55 -11.35
CA GLN A 2 14.41 -12.25 -10.56
C GLN A 2 13.95 -11.59 -9.25
N ARG A 3 14.47 -12.07 -8.12
CA ARG A 3 14.24 -11.46 -6.82
C ARG A 3 15.06 -10.17 -6.77
N VAL A 4 14.39 -9.03 -6.61
CA VAL A 4 15.08 -7.72 -6.63
C VAL A 4 15.52 -7.35 -5.22
N GLN A 5 14.69 -7.63 -4.21
CA GLN A 5 14.98 -7.32 -2.81
C GLN A 5 14.30 -8.30 -1.85
N GLU A 6 14.99 -8.64 -0.77
CA GLU A 6 14.43 -9.32 0.39
C GLU A 6 14.89 -8.63 1.66
N ASN A 7 13.92 -8.17 2.41
CA ASN A 7 14.06 -7.66 3.76
C ASN A 7 13.01 -8.40 4.61
N PRO A 8 13.21 -8.62 5.92
CA PRO A 8 12.18 -9.21 6.79
C PRO A 8 10.81 -8.55 6.66
N ASP A 9 10.78 -7.26 6.36
CA ASP A 9 9.56 -6.46 6.30
C ASP A 9 8.93 -6.37 4.91
N TYR A 10 9.64 -6.71 3.82
CA TYR A 10 9.09 -6.68 2.47
C TYR A 10 9.83 -7.58 1.48
N THR A 11 9.14 -7.97 0.43
CA THR A 11 9.69 -8.70 -0.71
C THR A 11 9.26 -8.04 -2.01
N ALA A 12 10.21 -7.91 -2.94
CA ALA A 12 9.96 -7.41 -4.28
C ALA A 12 10.51 -8.38 -5.33
N TRP A 13 9.67 -8.75 -6.29
CA TRP A 13 9.99 -9.64 -7.40
C TRP A 13 9.77 -8.94 -8.72
N ALA A 14 10.78 -8.84 -9.56
CA ALA A 14 10.66 -8.27 -10.88
C ALA A 14 10.65 -9.35 -11.97
N GLN A 15 9.80 -9.13 -12.95
CA GLN A 15 9.68 -9.93 -14.17
C GLN A 15 9.83 -8.99 -15.37
N PRO A 16 10.87 -9.14 -16.23
CA PRO A 16 10.92 -8.46 -17.51
C PRO A 16 9.72 -8.84 -18.38
N VAL A 17 9.09 -7.87 -18.98
CA VAL A 17 7.92 -8.07 -19.86
C VAL A 17 8.25 -7.73 -21.29
N PHE A 18 8.80 -6.53 -21.52
CA PHE A 18 9.34 -6.05 -22.80
C PHE A 18 10.67 -5.36 -22.57
N PRO A 19 11.48 -5.09 -23.62
CA PRO A 19 12.62 -4.21 -23.47
C PRO A 19 12.19 -2.88 -22.84
N GLY A 20 12.83 -2.50 -21.74
CA GLY A 20 12.49 -1.30 -20.98
C GLY A 20 11.22 -1.41 -20.11
N ILE A 21 10.49 -2.53 -20.11
CA ILE A 21 9.29 -2.71 -19.28
C ILE A 21 9.42 -3.92 -18.36
N ALA A 22 9.18 -3.71 -17.07
CA ALA A 22 9.16 -4.75 -16.05
C ALA A 22 7.89 -4.68 -15.20
N LEU A 23 7.40 -5.85 -14.80
CA LEU A 23 6.33 -6.02 -13.83
C LEU A 23 6.96 -6.40 -12.49
N ILE A 24 6.66 -5.64 -11.43
CA ILE A 24 7.19 -5.82 -10.10
C ILE A 24 6.04 -6.16 -9.15
N HIS A 25 6.16 -7.28 -8.44
CA HIS A 25 5.26 -7.66 -7.36
C HIS A 25 5.85 -7.17 -6.05
N LEU A 26 5.13 -6.35 -5.31
CA LEU A 26 5.53 -5.82 -4.02
C LEU A 26 4.61 -6.35 -2.92
N SER A 27 5.19 -6.98 -1.93
CA SER A 27 4.51 -7.44 -0.73
C SER A 27 5.27 -6.92 0.50
N ALA A 28 4.57 -6.23 1.41
CA ALA A 28 5.17 -5.66 2.60
C ALA A 28 4.34 -5.97 3.84
N HIS A 29 5.05 -6.26 4.94
CA HIS A 29 4.49 -6.56 6.26
C HIS A 29 5.14 -5.70 7.36
N GLY A 30 5.83 -4.62 6.98
CA GLY A 30 6.52 -3.67 7.84
C GLY A 30 5.99 -2.25 7.75
N LYS A 31 6.69 -1.29 8.39
CA LYS A 31 6.31 0.13 8.38
C LYS A 31 6.71 0.83 7.08
N ALA A 32 7.87 0.48 6.53
CA ALA A 32 8.45 1.11 5.37
C ALA A 32 9.30 0.12 4.57
N ALA A 33 9.50 0.43 3.31
CA ALA A 33 10.47 -0.23 2.46
C ALA A 33 11.32 0.82 1.76
N CYS A 34 12.59 0.52 1.55
CA CYS A 34 13.42 1.29 0.66
C CYS A 34 13.30 0.63 -0.71
N LEU A 35 12.64 1.29 -1.64
CA LEU A 35 12.61 0.86 -3.03
C LEU A 35 13.96 1.21 -3.66
N GLU A 36 15.01 0.45 -3.28
CA GLU A 36 16.31 0.60 -3.91
C GLU A 36 16.22 0.23 -5.38
N GLU A 37 16.83 1.04 -6.19
CA GLU A 37 16.92 0.83 -7.62
C GLU A 37 17.89 -0.34 -7.88
N ALA A 38 17.38 -1.40 -8.49
CA ALA A 38 18.21 -2.49 -8.96
C ALA A 38 19.21 -2.07 -10.08
N ALA A 39 19.09 -0.85 -10.59
CA ALA A 39 19.99 -0.19 -11.53
C ALA A 39 19.77 1.33 -11.49
N PRO A 40 20.76 2.16 -11.86
CA PRO A 40 20.55 3.60 -11.96
C PRO A 40 19.37 3.86 -12.90
N VAL A 41 18.32 4.49 -12.36
CA VAL A 41 17.12 4.82 -13.13
C VAL A 41 17.52 5.81 -14.20
N SER A 42 17.26 5.46 -15.44
CA SER A 42 17.38 6.45 -16.53
C SER A 42 16.51 7.66 -16.18
N ALA A 43 16.87 8.83 -16.65
CA ALA A 43 16.21 10.08 -16.29
C ALA A 43 14.69 10.10 -16.57
N ASP A 44 14.17 9.14 -17.33
CA ASP A 44 12.79 9.09 -17.81
C ASP A 44 12.11 7.73 -17.61
N VAL A 45 12.04 7.30 -16.35
CA VAL A 45 11.28 6.09 -15.96
C VAL A 45 9.92 6.50 -15.42
N LEU A 46 8.87 5.85 -15.94
CA LEU A 46 7.50 5.93 -15.45
C LEU A 46 7.20 4.72 -14.59
N GLU A 47 6.61 4.92 -13.43
CA GLU A 47 6.11 3.86 -12.56
C GLU A 47 4.60 3.96 -12.42
N ILE A 48 3.94 2.81 -12.62
CA ILE A 48 2.49 2.67 -12.55
C ILE A 48 2.22 1.69 -11.40
N PHE A 49 1.77 2.22 -10.26
CA PHE A 49 1.46 1.47 -9.05
C PHE A 49 -0.02 1.10 -9.03
N HIS A 50 -0.33 -0.15 -8.74
CA HIS A 50 -1.66 -0.60 -8.41
C HIS A 50 -1.66 -1.25 -7.03
N CYS A 51 -2.56 -0.82 -6.15
CA CYS A 51 -2.75 -1.37 -4.83
C CYS A 51 -3.86 -2.43 -4.85
N ARG A 52 -3.54 -3.66 -4.45
CA ARG A 52 -4.52 -4.72 -4.20
C ARG A 52 -5.05 -4.68 -2.78
N GLU A 53 -4.13 -4.60 -1.82
CA GLU A 53 -4.45 -4.67 -0.40
C GLU A 53 -3.54 -3.73 0.40
N GLY A 54 -4.06 -3.24 1.52
CA GLY A 54 -3.31 -2.37 2.41
C GLY A 54 -3.34 -0.91 1.98
N ARG A 55 -2.25 -0.20 2.21
CA ARG A 55 -2.10 1.21 1.85
C ARG A 55 -0.64 1.58 1.75
N MET A 56 -0.29 2.32 0.71
CA MET A 56 1.06 2.84 0.51
C MET A 56 1.04 4.37 0.58
N GLU A 57 2.04 4.93 1.25
CA GLU A 57 2.35 6.34 1.30
C GLU A 57 3.63 6.57 0.49
N LEU A 58 3.57 7.51 -0.44
CA LEU A 58 4.74 7.97 -1.19
C LEU A 58 4.92 9.47 -0.98
N ASN A 59 6.18 9.90 -1.00
CA ASN A 59 6.52 11.31 -1.11
C ASN A 59 7.01 11.55 -2.56
N ILE A 60 6.27 12.36 -3.30
CA ILE A 60 6.56 12.65 -4.71
C ILE A 60 6.75 14.16 -4.84
N GLY A 61 8.00 14.58 -5.05
CA GLY A 61 8.31 16.02 -5.17
C GLY A 61 7.98 16.84 -3.92
N GLY A 62 8.00 16.23 -2.72
CA GLY A 62 7.64 16.89 -1.45
C GLY A 62 6.16 16.77 -1.07
N GLU A 63 5.32 16.19 -1.92
CA GLU A 63 3.88 15.97 -1.64
C GLU A 63 3.62 14.56 -1.14
N TYR A 64 2.79 14.41 -0.10
CA TYR A 64 2.38 13.09 0.42
C TYR A 64 1.19 12.55 -0.37
N CYS A 65 1.41 11.44 -1.05
CA CYS A 65 0.41 10.74 -1.85
C CYS A 65 0.09 9.38 -1.21
N TYR A 66 -1.18 8.98 -1.29
CA TYR A 66 -1.64 7.72 -0.71
C TYR A 66 -2.33 6.87 -1.78
N VAL A 67 -1.91 5.62 -1.89
CA VAL A 67 -2.49 4.62 -2.80
C VAL A 67 -3.24 3.60 -1.97
N SER A 68 -4.54 3.49 -2.21
CA SER A 68 -5.47 2.57 -1.53
C SER A 68 -5.86 1.42 -2.46
N PRO A 69 -6.50 0.36 -1.96
CA PRO A 69 -7.00 -0.73 -2.81
C PRO A 69 -7.84 -0.20 -3.97
N GLY A 70 -7.52 -0.66 -5.17
CA GLY A 70 -8.14 -0.25 -6.43
C GLY A 70 -7.59 1.04 -7.05
N ASP A 71 -6.77 1.79 -6.34
CA ASP A 71 -6.15 2.99 -6.89
C ASP A 71 -5.00 2.66 -7.84
N LEU A 72 -4.87 3.44 -8.89
CA LEU A 72 -3.74 3.45 -9.81
C LEU A 72 -2.99 4.77 -9.66
N LEU A 73 -1.70 4.72 -9.30
CA LEU A 73 -0.81 5.88 -9.29
C LEU A 73 0.17 5.77 -10.44
N ILE A 74 0.29 6.82 -11.23
CA ILE A 74 1.26 6.95 -12.31
C ILE A 74 2.20 8.08 -11.94
N ALA A 75 3.51 7.83 -11.85
CA ALA A 75 4.48 8.82 -11.43
C ALA A 75 5.83 8.65 -12.14
N ARG A 76 6.61 9.74 -12.22
CA ARG A 76 8.00 9.66 -12.64
C ARG A 76 8.87 9.17 -11.50
N ALA A 77 9.59 8.07 -11.72
CA ALA A 77 10.39 7.40 -10.68
C ALA A 77 11.39 8.35 -9.99
N ARG A 78 12.07 9.21 -10.74
CA ARG A 78 13.04 10.20 -10.22
C ARG A 78 12.48 11.20 -9.21
N LYS A 79 11.15 11.29 -9.10
CA LYS A 79 10.46 12.19 -8.17
C LYS A 79 9.92 11.49 -6.95
N ILE A 80 9.91 10.17 -6.96
CA ILE A 80 9.50 9.34 -5.83
C ILE A 80 10.68 9.28 -4.86
N ALA A 81 10.43 9.55 -3.57
CA ALA A 81 11.44 9.32 -2.55
C ALA A 81 11.78 7.83 -2.47
N SER A 82 13.04 7.50 -2.21
CA SER A 82 13.50 6.11 -2.13
C SER A 82 12.79 5.30 -1.05
N GLU A 83 12.38 5.96 0.04
CA GLU A 83 11.61 5.35 1.11
C GLU A 83 10.11 5.50 0.86
N VAL A 84 9.40 4.38 0.84
CA VAL A 84 7.94 4.31 0.85
C VAL A 84 7.45 3.77 2.18
N CYS A 85 6.32 4.28 2.67
CA CYS A 85 5.75 3.86 3.94
C CYS A 85 4.45 3.08 3.75
N PHE A 86 4.20 2.14 4.67
CA PHE A 86 2.97 1.36 4.72
C PHE A 86 2.22 1.68 6.02
N PRO A 87 1.30 2.65 6.00
CA PRO A 87 0.60 3.13 7.21
C PRO A 87 -0.12 2.02 7.98
N LEU A 88 -0.61 1.00 7.29
CA LEU A 88 -1.27 -0.16 7.87
C LEU A 88 -0.31 -1.32 8.19
N ARG A 89 1.01 -1.17 7.93
CA ARG A 89 2.03 -2.24 8.02
C ARG A 89 1.72 -3.47 7.16
N HIS A 90 0.92 -3.27 6.14
CA HIS A 90 0.51 -4.30 5.21
C HIS A 90 0.27 -3.66 3.86
N TYR A 91 0.85 -4.26 2.81
CA TYR A 91 0.65 -3.82 1.44
C TYR A 91 0.91 -4.97 0.48
N HIS A 92 0.01 -5.15 -0.48
CA HIS A 92 0.22 -5.99 -1.66
C HIS A 92 -0.14 -5.19 -2.90
N GLY A 93 0.77 -5.14 -3.86
CA GLY A 93 0.55 -4.39 -5.08
C GLY A 93 1.45 -4.82 -6.23
N LEU A 94 1.15 -4.26 -7.40
CA LEU A 94 1.93 -4.40 -8.62
C LEU A 94 2.48 -3.04 -9.03
N ILE A 95 3.68 -3.04 -9.60
CA ILE A 95 4.28 -1.86 -10.22
C ILE A 95 4.65 -2.24 -11.65
N VAL A 96 4.12 -1.53 -12.63
CA VAL A 96 4.60 -1.60 -14.01
C VAL A 96 5.61 -0.47 -14.18
N ARG A 97 6.89 -0.83 -14.31
CA ARG A 97 7.99 0.11 -14.53
C ARG A 97 8.28 0.20 -16.01
N VAL A 98 8.32 1.41 -16.54
CA VAL A 98 8.53 1.68 -17.98
C VAL A 98 9.70 2.66 -18.13
N ASP A 99 10.84 2.18 -18.61
CA ASP A 99 11.93 3.03 -19.06
C ASP A 99 11.56 3.56 -20.44
N VAL A 100 11.16 4.83 -20.49
CA VAL A 100 10.64 5.48 -21.70
C VAL A 100 11.68 5.57 -22.81
N GLN A 101 12.97 5.58 -22.46
CA GLN A 101 14.07 5.66 -23.45
C GLN A 101 14.44 4.29 -24.03
N GLN A 102 14.37 3.23 -23.21
CA GLN A 102 14.71 1.87 -23.65
C GLN A 102 13.52 1.15 -24.30
N THR A 103 12.31 1.64 -24.06
CA THR A 103 11.11 1.02 -24.62
C THR A 103 10.96 1.35 -26.11
N PRO A 104 10.78 0.36 -26.99
CA PRO A 104 10.57 0.59 -28.41
C PRO A 104 9.30 1.41 -28.67
N HIS A 105 9.29 2.20 -29.73
CA HIS A 105 8.13 3.01 -30.12
C HIS A 105 6.88 2.15 -30.40
N CYS A 106 7.05 0.91 -30.86
CA CYS A 106 6.00 -0.06 -31.06
C CYS A 106 6.21 -1.28 -30.15
N LEU A 107 5.33 -1.46 -29.19
CA LEU A 107 5.39 -2.60 -28.26
C LEU A 107 4.98 -3.93 -28.89
N SER A 108 4.15 -3.88 -29.93
CA SER A 108 3.67 -5.07 -30.64
C SER A 108 3.32 -4.72 -32.09
N CYS A 109 3.73 -5.56 -33.04
CA CYS A 109 3.32 -5.42 -34.44
C CYS A 109 1.80 -5.46 -34.63
N ILE A 110 1.06 -6.10 -33.72
CA ILE A 110 -0.41 -6.15 -33.73
C ILE A 110 -1.03 -4.79 -33.41
N LEU A 111 -0.30 -3.94 -32.67
CA LEU A 111 -0.76 -2.61 -32.23
C LEU A 111 -0.13 -1.46 -33.02
N GLN A 112 0.55 -1.75 -34.14
CA GLN A 112 1.21 -0.70 -34.93
C GLN A 112 0.23 0.35 -35.49
N ASP A 113 -1.02 -0.05 -35.74
CA ASP A 113 -2.09 0.84 -36.19
C ASP A 113 -2.74 1.64 -35.03
N VAL A 114 -2.40 1.31 -33.80
CA VAL A 114 -2.88 2.00 -32.62
C VAL A 114 -1.71 2.77 -32.00
N ASN A 115 -1.85 4.07 -31.85
CA ASN A 115 -0.77 4.94 -31.39
C ASN A 115 -0.48 4.79 -29.88
N VAL A 116 -0.04 3.59 -29.46
CA VAL A 116 0.32 3.27 -28.09
C VAL A 116 1.82 3.50 -27.90
N GLN A 117 2.17 4.70 -27.50
CA GLN A 117 3.57 5.10 -27.26
C GLN A 117 3.79 5.43 -25.78
N PRO A 118 4.72 4.75 -25.09
CA PRO A 118 5.04 5.04 -23.69
C PRO A 118 5.40 6.50 -23.42
N GLN A 119 6.07 7.16 -24.40
CA GLN A 119 6.42 8.58 -24.35
C GLN A 119 5.18 9.47 -24.27
N LEU A 120 4.14 9.17 -25.05
CA LEU A 120 2.89 9.93 -25.04
C LEU A 120 2.10 9.69 -23.76
N ILE A 121 2.13 8.46 -23.23
CA ILE A 121 1.52 8.13 -21.93
C ILE A 121 2.21 8.94 -20.83
N ALA A 122 3.55 8.91 -20.76
CA ALA A 122 4.30 9.68 -19.78
C ALA A 122 4.00 11.18 -19.86
N LYS A 123 3.90 11.74 -21.07
CA LYS A 123 3.52 13.13 -21.30
C LYS A 123 2.08 13.42 -20.87
N ARG A 124 1.14 12.53 -21.16
CA ARG A 124 -0.28 12.68 -20.81
C ARG A 124 -0.49 12.78 -19.31
N PHE A 125 0.13 11.89 -18.53
CA PHE A 125 -0.10 11.80 -17.10
C PHE A 125 0.84 12.67 -16.25
N CYS A 126 2.06 12.95 -16.73
CA CYS A 126 3.10 13.61 -15.94
C CYS A 126 3.60 14.93 -16.54
N SER A 127 2.82 15.62 -17.40
CA SER A 127 3.24 16.91 -17.99
C SER A 127 2.92 18.11 -17.10
N ARG A 128 1.78 18.08 -16.41
CA ARG A 128 1.33 19.17 -15.52
C ARG A 128 1.82 18.99 -14.09
N ARG A 129 1.87 17.74 -13.63
CA ARG A 129 2.41 17.32 -12.34
C ARG A 129 3.29 16.10 -12.54
N GLU A 130 4.13 15.79 -11.55
CA GLU A 130 5.03 14.63 -11.62
C GLU A 130 4.34 13.29 -11.38
N TYR A 131 3.03 13.31 -11.07
CA TYR A 131 2.21 12.13 -10.81
C TYR A 131 0.73 12.37 -11.12
N PHE A 132 0.00 11.27 -11.28
CA PHE A 132 -1.45 11.23 -11.48
C PHE A 132 -2.05 10.04 -10.73
N ILE A 133 -3.21 10.22 -10.09
CA ILE A 133 -3.91 9.13 -9.40
C ILE A 133 -5.30 8.94 -10.02
N VAL A 134 -5.57 7.70 -10.44
CA VAL A 134 -6.91 7.25 -10.80
C VAL A 134 -7.48 6.49 -9.62
N ARG A 135 -8.62 6.94 -9.10
CA ARG A 135 -9.32 6.29 -7.99
C ARG A 135 -10.25 5.21 -8.53
N SER A 136 -10.10 4.00 -8.02
CA SER A 136 -10.98 2.84 -8.24
C SER A 136 -11.72 2.85 -9.59
N ASN A 137 -11.01 2.51 -10.66
CA ASN A 137 -11.59 2.45 -12.01
C ASN A 137 -11.79 0.99 -12.43
N PRO A 138 -13.04 0.57 -12.79
CA PRO A 138 -13.36 -0.81 -13.09
C PRO A 138 -12.51 -1.44 -14.21
N SER A 139 -12.11 -0.66 -15.22
CA SER A 139 -11.30 -1.17 -16.34
C SER A 139 -9.88 -1.53 -15.88
N PHE A 140 -9.27 -0.66 -15.05
CA PHE A 140 -7.96 -0.97 -14.49
C PHE A 140 -8.01 -2.07 -13.43
N GLU A 141 -9.04 -2.08 -12.59
CA GLU A 141 -9.29 -3.16 -11.62
C GLU A 141 -9.37 -4.53 -12.31
N HIS A 142 -10.09 -4.62 -13.43
CA HIS A 142 -10.17 -5.85 -14.21
C HIS A 142 -8.79 -6.32 -14.68
N ILE A 143 -8.01 -5.43 -15.30
CA ILE A 143 -6.67 -5.75 -15.80
C ILE A 143 -5.77 -6.28 -14.67
N PHE A 144 -5.72 -5.56 -13.57
CA PHE A 144 -4.83 -5.91 -12.45
C PHE A 144 -5.32 -7.13 -11.68
N SER A 145 -6.63 -7.33 -11.50
CA SER A 145 -7.15 -8.52 -10.82
C SER A 145 -6.70 -9.81 -11.53
N GLU A 146 -6.67 -9.82 -12.84
CA GLU A 146 -6.17 -10.95 -13.62
C GLU A 146 -4.64 -11.09 -13.51
N MET A 147 -3.89 -9.98 -13.46
CA MET A 147 -2.43 -10.00 -13.27
C MET A 147 -2.01 -10.62 -11.92
N TYR A 148 -2.83 -10.53 -10.88
CA TYR A 148 -2.58 -11.16 -9.59
C TYR A 148 -2.83 -12.68 -9.58
N ALA A 149 -3.64 -13.18 -10.50
CA ALA A 149 -4.10 -14.57 -10.54
C ALA A 149 -3.50 -15.39 -11.69
N ILE A 150 -2.39 -14.95 -12.29
CA ILE A 150 -1.80 -15.60 -13.46
C ILE A 150 -1.27 -17.01 -13.11
N PRO A 151 -1.70 -18.08 -13.80
CA PRO A 151 -1.09 -19.40 -13.68
C PRO A 151 0.37 -19.39 -14.13
N ASP A 152 1.26 -20.07 -13.39
CA ASP A 152 2.70 -20.08 -13.68
C ASP A 152 3.02 -20.56 -15.09
N ALA A 153 2.25 -21.51 -15.64
CA ALA A 153 2.49 -22.08 -16.96
C ALA A 153 2.37 -21.07 -18.12
N ILE A 154 1.61 -19.99 -17.95
CA ILE A 154 1.39 -18.97 -18.99
C ILE A 154 1.86 -17.57 -18.58
N LYS A 155 2.53 -17.45 -17.44
CA LYS A 155 2.83 -16.19 -16.75
C LYS A 155 3.52 -15.17 -17.64
N GLU A 156 4.53 -15.57 -18.39
CA GLU A 156 5.29 -14.63 -19.24
C GLU A 156 4.45 -14.06 -20.39
N GLY A 157 3.73 -14.93 -21.10
CA GLY A 157 2.87 -14.52 -22.22
C GLY A 157 1.69 -13.67 -21.74
N PHE A 158 1.07 -14.09 -20.65
CA PHE A 158 -0.08 -13.38 -20.08
C PHE A 158 0.30 -11.99 -19.54
N ALA A 159 1.44 -11.86 -18.85
CA ALA A 159 1.96 -10.57 -18.40
C ALA A 159 2.17 -9.60 -19.58
N LYS A 160 2.68 -10.09 -20.72
CA LYS A 160 2.81 -9.28 -21.93
C LYS A 160 1.48 -8.76 -22.43
N ILE A 161 0.46 -9.64 -22.53
CA ILE A 161 -0.88 -9.26 -23.00
C ILE A 161 -1.47 -8.20 -22.05
N LYS A 162 -1.41 -8.41 -20.74
CA LYS A 162 -1.99 -7.48 -19.76
C LYS A 162 -1.27 -6.14 -19.69
N VAL A 163 0.04 -6.11 -19.86
CA VAL A 163 0.78 -4.84 -19.98
C VAL A 163 0.41 -4.10 -21.26
N LEU A 164 0.24 -4.79 -22.39
CA LEU A 164 -0.25 -4.17 -23.62
C LEU A 164 -1.66 -3.60 -23.46
N GLU A 165 -2.57 -4.36 -22.84
CA GLU A 165 -3.93 -3.91 -22.53
C GLU A 165 -3.91 -2.68 -21.63
N LEU A 166 -3.10 -2.67 -20.56
CA LEU A 166 -2.91 -1.50 -19.70
C LEU A 166 -2.44 -0.28 -20.49
N MET A 167 -1.41 -0.43 -21.32
CA MET A 167 -0.87 0.67 -22.13
C MET A 167 -1.92 1.20 -23.12
N LEU A 168 -2.72 0.32 -23.71
CA LEU A 168 -3.81 0.70 -24.60
C LEU A 168 -4.85 1.55 -23.86
N PHE A 169 -5.33 1.10 -22.70
CA PHE A 169 -6.28 1.88 -21.90
C PHE A 169 -5.72 3.23 -21.46
N LEU A 170 -4.45 3.26 -21.01
CA LEU A 170 -3.80 4.51 -20.64
C LEU A 170 -3.64 5.48 -21.81
N SER A 171 -3.44 4.99 -23.04
CA SER A 171 -3.27 5.84 -24.22
C SER A 171 -4.52 6.65 -24.58
N VAL A 172 -5.72 6.15 -24.22
CA VAL A 172 -7.01 6.80 -24.52
C VAL A 172 -7.68 7.38 -23.27
N PHE A 173 -7.12 7.17 -22.07
CA PHE A 173 -7.72 7.61 -20.82
C PHE A 173 -7.84 9.14 -20.75
N ASP A 174 -9.06 9.63 -20.45
CA ASP A 174 -9.28 11.06 -20.29
C ASP A 174 -8.84 11.54 -18.90
N THR A 175 -7.78 12.32 -18.89
CA THR A 175 -7.26 12.92 -17.65
C THR A 175 -8.02 14.17 -17.22
N GLN A 176 -8.97 14.68 -18.01
CA GLN A 176 -9.75 15.86 -17.65
C GLN A 176 -11.01 15.51 -16.86
N GLU A 177 -11.61 14.34 -17.13
CA GLU A 177 -12.77 13.82 -16.38
C GLU A 177 -12.38 13.25 -15.00
N ALA A 178 -11.13 12.82 -14.85
CA ALA A 178 -10.66 12.37 -13.55
C ALA A 178 -10.64 13.56 -12.59
N GLU A 179 -11.54 13.54 -11.59
CA GLU A 179 -11.61 14.55 -10.57
C GLU A 179 -10.22 14.86 -10.02
N TRP A 180 -9.76 16.09 -10.21
CA TRP A 180 -8.57 16.64 -9.58
C TRP A 180 -8.80 16.82 -8.07
N SER A 181 -9.45 15.83 -7.42
CA SER A 181 -9.56 15.78 -5.97
C SER A 181 -8.15 15.88 -5.40
N ARG A 182 -7.97 16.58 -4.32
CA ARG A 182 -6.67 16.80 -3.66
C ARG A 182 -5.92 15.48 -3.57
N LEU A 183 -5.02 15.27 -4.53
CA LEU A 183 -4.27 14.02 -4.68
C LEU A 183 -3.22 13.87 -3.58
N SER A 184 -2.80 15.00 -3.00
CA SER A 184 -1.83 15.07 -1.90
C SER A 184 -2.47 15.59 -0.62
N LEU A 185 -1.90 15.17 0.52
CA LEU A 185 -2.30 15.67 1.83
C LEU A 185 -1.32 16.73 2.32
N PRO A 186 -1.82 17.79 3.00
CA PRO A 186 -0.96 18.75 3.64
C PRO A 186 -0.04 18.08 4.68
N PRO A 187 1.25 18.44 4.75
CA PRO A 187 2.19 17.87 5.73
C PRO A 187 1.69 17.95 7.18
N SER A 188 1.00 19.04 7.55
CA SER A 188 0.40 19.20 8.87
C SER A 188 -0.65 18.14 9.20
N GLN A 189 -1.47 17.78 8.22
CA GLN A 189 -2.49 16.73 8.39
C GLN A 189 -1.85 15.35 8.53
N VAL A 190 -0.81 15.07 7.76
CA VAL A 190 -0.03 13.82 7.85
C VAL A 190 0.66 13.74 9.19
N HIS A 191 1.34 14.80 9.62
CA HIS A 191 2.02 14.88 10.91
C HIS A 191 1.04 14.66 12.06
N LEU A 192 -0.11 15.33 12.06
CA LEU A 192 -1.14 15.15 13.09
C LEU A 192 -1.57 13.68 13.20
N ALA A 193 -1.92 13.05 12.07
CA ALA A 193 -2.36 11.65 12.08
C ALA A 193 -1.28 10.70 12.62
N LYS A 194 -0.02 10.90 12.19
CA LYS A 194 1.12 10.08 12.65
C LYS A 194 1.43 10.30 14.13
N SER A 195 1.41 11.55 14.61
CA SER A 195 1.65 11.87 16.03
C SER A 195 0.56 11.31 16.93
N VAL A 196 -0.72 11.45 16.54
CA VAL A 196 -1.83 10.86 17.29
C VAL A 196 -1.74 9.34 17.29
N ALA A 197 -1.33 8.70 16.19
CA ALA A 197 -1.13 7.25 16.13
C ALA A 197 -0.01 6.81 17.07
N ALA A 198 1.14 7.48 17.06
CA ALA A 198 2.26 7.21 17.95
C ALA A 198 1.84 7.34 19.43
N TYR A 199 1.22 8.47 19.79
CA TYR A 199 0.71 8.70 21.14
C TYR A 199 -0.20 7.54 21.63
N GLN A 200 -1.12 7.09 20.80
CA GLN A 200 -2.02 5.98 21.15
C GLN A 200 -1.31 4.63 21.25
N LEU A 201 -0.25 4.41 20.49
CA LEU A 201 0.56 3.19 20.58
C LEU A 201 1.39 3.16 21.86
N ASP A 202 1.91 4.30 22.31
CA ASP A 202 2.65 4.44 23.55
C ASP A 202 1.74 4.27 24.78
N HIS A 203 0.43 4.49 24.64
CA HIS A 203 -0.57 4.39 25.69
C HIS A 203 -1.60 3.28 25.46
N MET A 204 -1.19 2.15 24.88
CA MET A 204 -2.12 1.07 24.48
C MET A 204 -2.93 0.46 25.61
N GLY A 205 -2.37 0.42 26.82
CA GLY A 205 -3.05 -0.08 28.03
C GLY A 205 -4.14 0.83 28.56
N GLU A 206 -4.12 2.11 28.15
CA GLU A 206 -5.04 3.11 28.65
C GLU A 206 -6.28 3.25 27.75
N ARG A 207 -7.37 3.72 28.35
CA ARG A 207 -8.63 3.96 27.64
C ARG A 207 -8.79 5.44 27.36
N TYR A 208 -8.24 5.90 26.26
CA TYR A 208 -8.50 7.26 25.81
C TYR A 208 -9.73 7.32 24.93
N THR A 209 -10.59 8.27 25.23
CA THR A 209 -11.65 8.70 24.32
C THR A 209 -11.08 9.62 23.26
N LEU A 210 -11.68 9.68 22.09
CA LEU A 210 -11.25 10.60 21.03
C LEU A 210 -11.26 12.07 21.50
N ASN A 211 -12.18 12.43 22.42
CA ASN A 211 -12.25 13.77 23.00
C ASN A 211 -11.01 14.10 23.85
N GLN A 212 -10.51 13.15 24.64
CA GLN A 212 -9.28 13.33 25.42
C GLN A 212 -8.07 13.51 24.51
N VAL A 213 -7.96 12.66 23.47
CA VAL A 213 -6.89 12.79 22.48
C VAL A 213 -6.97 14.12 21.74
N ALA A 214 -8.17 14.55 21.33
CA ALA A 214 -8.38 15.84 20.65
C ALA A 214 -7.96 17.02 21.54
N LYS A 215 -8.25 16.95 22.84
CA LYS A 215 -7.83 17.97 23.82
C LYS A 215 -6.32 18.00 23.97
N GLU A 216 -5.66 16.83 24.06
CA GLU A 216 -4.20 16.70 24.17
C GLU A 216 -3.48 17.36 22.98
N PHE A 217 -3.99 17.16 21.78
CA PHE A 217 -3.40 17.71 20.55
C PHE A 217 -3.93 19.11 20.18
N GLY A 218 -4.81 19.71 20.99
CA GLY A 218 -5.36 21.03 20.72
C GLY A 218 -6.19 21.15 19.44
N VAL A 219 -6.83 20.04 19.01
CA VAL A 219 -7.60 19.98 17.75
C VAL A 219 -9.02 19.44 17.99
N SER A 220 -9.90 19.59 16.99
CA SER A 220 -11.23 18.99 17.06
C SER A 220 -11.20 17.48 16.78
N CYS A 221 -12.16 16.74 17.34
CA CYS A 221 -12.36 15.32 17.01
C CYS A 221 -12.56 15.07 15.50
N THR A 222 -13.22 15.99 14.81
CA THR A 222 -13.43 15.92 13.37
C THR A 222 -12.11 16.03 12.62
N CYS A 223 -11.21 16.91 13.07
CA CYS A 223 -9.86 17.03 12.49
C CYS A 223 -9.10 15.71 12.60
N ILE A 224 -9.08 15.05 13.78
CA ILE A 224 -8.44 13.74 13.94
C ILE A 224 -9.08 12.69 13.04
N LYS A 225 -10.44 12.59 13.02
CA LYS A 225 -11.14 11.59 12.18
C LYS A 225 -10.78 11.75 10.70
N ASN A 226 -10.79 12.98 10.20
CA ASN A 226 -10.50 13.29 8.81
C ASN A 226 -9.03 12.99 8.48
N SER A 227 -8.10 13.37 9.36
CA SER A 227 -6.67 13.09 9.18
C SER A 227 -6.39 11.57 9.19
N PHE A 228 -7.00 10.82 10.10
CA PHE A 228 -6.87 9.37 10.12
C PHE A 228 -7.44 8.71 8.86
N LYS A 229 -8.65 9.11 8.45
CA LYS A 229 -9.25 8.57 7.23
C LYS A 229 -8.40 8.88 6.00
N ALA A 230 -7.81 10.08 5.95
CA ALA A 230 -6.96 10.51 4.84
C ALA A 230 -5.61 9.76 4.81
N VAL A 231 -4.94 9.60 5.96
CA VAL A 231 -3.62 8.95 6.05
C VAL A 231 -3.72 7.43 6.07
N TYR A 232 -4.56 6.88 6.94
CA TYR A 232 -4.66 5.43 7.15
C TYR A 232 -5.75 4.74 6.32
N GLY A 233 -6.67 5.48 5.70
CA GLY A 233 -7.79 4.92 4.94
C GLY A 233 -8.90 4.32 5.82
N VAL A 234 -8.66 4.19 7.12
CA VAL A 234 -9.57 3.61 8.12
C VAL A 234 -9.92 4.62 9.20
N SER A 235 -10.95 4.35 10.00
CA SER A 235 -11.28 5.21 11.13
C SER A 235 -10.24 5.09 12.26
N PHE A 236 -10.13 6.15 13.10
CA PHE A 236 -9.29 6.14 14.29
C PHE A 236 -9.48 4.89 15.14
N TYR A 237 -10.73 4.55 15.49
CA TYR A 237 -11.02 3.38 16.31
C TYR A 237 -10.70 2.05 15.64
N ALA A 238 -10.91 1.93 14.34
CA ALA A 238 -10.56 0.73 13.58
C ALA A 238 -9.05 0.52 13.56
N PHE A 239 -8.28 1.59 13.37
CA PHE A 239 -6.81 1.55 13.41
C PHE A 239 -6.30 1.09 14.78
N ILE A 240 -6.76 1.75 15.87
CA ILE A 240 -6.32 1.41 17.23
C ILE A 240 -6.70 -0.04 17.58
N LYS A 241 -7.93 -0.46 17.24
CA LYS A 241 -8.36 -1.84 17.45
C LYS A 241 -7.44 -2.84 16.73
N ALA A 242 -7.13 -2.58 15.46
CA ALA A 242 -6.26 -3.46 14.68
C ALA A 242 -4.87 -3.57 15.34
N ARG A 243 -4.28 -2.44 15.75
CA ARG A 243 -2.97 -2.41 16.43
C ARG A 243 -2.97 -3.16 17.76
N LYS A 244 -4.00 -2.97 18.59
CA LYS A 244 -4.16 -3.74 19.84
C LYS A 244 -4.21 -5.25 19.58
N MET A 245 -4.93 -5.69 18.55
CA MET A 245 -5.02 -7.11 18.21
C MET A 245 -3.74 -7.67 17.59
N GLU A 246 -2.96 -6.88 16.87
CA GLU A 246 -1.64 -7.28 16.39
C GLU A 246 -0.67 -7.50 17.55
N TYR A 247 -0.65 -6.57 18.52
CA TYR A 247 0.21 -6.71 19.68
C TYR A 247 -0.23 -7.88 20.58
N ALA A 248 -1.53 -8.06 20.75
CA ALA A 248 -2.07 -9.22 21.47
C ALA A 248 -1.71 -10.54 20.79
N ALA A 249 -1.73 -10.60 19.47
CA ALA A 249 -1.28 -11.77 18.70
C ALA A 249 0.21 -12.05 18.94
N TYR A 250 1.06 -11.04 18.92
CA TYR A 250 2.48 -11.17 19.26
C TYR A 250 2.67 -11.75 20.67
N MET A 251 1.92 -11.25 21.67
CA MET A 251 1.99 -11.77 23.04
C MET A 251 1.53 -13.22 23.13
N LEU A 252 0.50 -13.60 22.38
CA LEU A 252 0.02 -14.99 22.33
C LEU A 252 1.02 -15.96 21.71
N GLU A 253 1.83 -15.49 20.76
CA GLU A 253 2.88 -16.27 20.08
C GLU A 253 4.14 -16.44 20.94
N HIS A 254 4.50 -15.40 21.73
CA HIS A 254 5.81 -15.29 22.34
C HIS A 254 5.80 -15.37 23.87
N THR A 255 4.63 -15.52 24.50
CA THR A 255 4.52 -15.61 25.95
C THR A 255 3.45 -16.64 26.38
N ASP A 256 3.60 -17.13 27.62
CA ASP A 256 2.61 -18.02 28.25
C ASP A 256 1.55 -17.24 29.07
N LYS A 257 1.54 -15.90 28.98
CA LYS A 257 0.57 -15.08 29.70
C LYS A 257 -0.86 -15.54 29.44
N PRO A 258 -1.70 -15.64 30.47
CA PRO A 258 -3.13 -15.97 30.31
C PRO A 258 -3.82 -14.99 29.35
N VAL A 259 -4.75 -15.50 28.52
CA VAL A 259 -5.52 -14.66 27.59
C VAL A 259 -6.24 -13.51 28.30
N VAL A 260 -6.68 -13.71 29.53
CA VAL A 260 -7.33 -12.69 30.37
C VAL A 260 -6.38 -11.55 30.71
N GLU A 261 -5.13 -11.87 31.03
CA GLU A 261 -4.08 -10.88 31.34
C GLU A 261 -3.75 -10.05 30.08
N ILE A 262 -3.53 -10.72 28.94
CA ILE A 262 -3.32 -10.03 27.66
C ILE A 262 -4.50 -9.11 27.32
N ALA A 263 -5.73 -9.55 27.55
CA ALA A 263 -6.93 -8.72 27.35
C ALA A 263 -6.90 -7.45 28.23
N GLY A 264 -6.54 -7.60 29.51
CA GLY A 264 -6.41 -6.49 30.47
C GLY A 264 -5.36 -5.47 30.05
N GLU A 265 -4.16 -5.92 29.64
CA GLU A 265 -3.07 -5.06 29.16
C GLU A 265 -3.47 -4.22 27.94
N HIS A 266 -4.47 -4.67 27.17
CA HIS A 266 -4.99 -3.94 25.99
C HIS A 266 -6.28 -3.16 26.30
N GLY A 267 -6.64 -3.03 27.59
CA GLY A 267 -7.77 -2.23 28.04
C GLY A 267 -9.13 -2.91 27.86
N TYR A 268 -9.19 -4.24 27.84
CA TYR A 268 -10.44 -5.01 27.82
C TYR A 268 -10.72 -5.59 29.20
N ASP A 269 -11.78 -5.12 29.87
CA ASP A 269 -12.23 -5.69 31.17
C ASP A 269 -13.01 -7.00 31.01
N ASN A 270 -13.37 -7.34 29.77
CA ASN A 270 -14.18 -8.49 29.46
C ASN A 270 -13.53 -9.35 28.39
N SER A 271 -13.14 -10.57 28.77
CA SER A 271 -12.48 -11.53 27.86
C SER A 271 -13.33 -11.89 26.64
N SER A 272 -14.66 -11.91 26.76
CA SER A 272 -15.56 -12.19 25.63
C SER A 272 -15.52 -11.05 24.61
N LYS A 273 -15.49 -9.79 25.07
CA LYS A 273 -15.34 -8.64 24.19
C LYS A 273 -13.98 -8.63 23.50
N PHE A 274 -12.91 -8.97 24.22
CA PHE A 274 -11.58 -9.15 23.67
C PHE A 274 -11.56 -10.26 22.61
N ALA A 275 -12.07 -11.45 22.92
CA ALA A 275 -12.11 -12.58 21.99
C ALA A 275 -12.89 -12.26 20.73
N SER A 276 -14.02 -11.54 20.84
CA SER A 276 -14.79 -11.05 19.68
C SER A 276 -13.99 -10.05 18.83
N ALA A 277 -13.33 -9.08 19.48
CA ALA A 277 -12.49 -8.11 18.80
C ALA A 277 -11.30 -8.77 18.10
N PHE A 278 -10.64 -9.73 18.76
CA PHE A 278 -9.51 -10.48 18.22
C PHE A 278 -9.95 -11.32 17.00
N ARG A 279 -11.05 -12.08 17.13
CA ARG A 279 -11.59 -12.86 16.02
C ARG A 279 -11.97 -12.00 14.83
N SER A 280 -12.50 -10.78 15.06
CA SER A 280 -12.86 -9.86 13.96
C SER A 280 -11.64 -9.33 13.16
N VAL A 281 -10.43 -9.42 13.73
CA VAL A 281 -9.18 -8.95 13.10
C VAL A 281 -8.33 -10.12 12.62
N LYS A 282 -8.24 -11.22 13.41
CA LYS A 282 -7.35 -12.36 13.13
C LYS A 282 -8.09 -13.58 12.57
N GLY A 283 -9.42 -13.53 12.45
CA GLY A 283 -10.24 -14.62 11.91
C GLY A 283 -10.53 -15.78 12.89
N VAL A 284 -9.69 -15.96 13.90
CA VAL A 284 -9.80 -17.06 14.89
C VAL A 284 -9.82 -16.53 16.32
N SER A 285 -10.20 -17.38 17.28
CA SER A 285 -10.17 -17.00 18.70
C SER A 285 -8.73 -16.86 19.23
N PRO A 286 -8.48 -16.08 20.31
CA PRO A 286 -7.15 -15.96 20.90
C PRO A 286 -6.54 -17.30 21.32
N GLY A 287 -7.35 -18.21 21.89
CA GLY A 287 -6.89 -19.55 22.27
C GLY A 287 -6.50 -20.40 21.07
N THR A 288 -7.34 -20.41 20.03
CA THR A 288 -7.05 -21.12 18.77
C THR A 288 -5.79 -20.53 18.10
N TYR A 289 -5.66 -19.21 18.10
CA TYR A 289 -4.51 -18.51 17.55
C TYR A 289 -3.22 -18.93 18.25
N ARG A 290 -3.21 -18.98 19.58
CA ARG A 290 -2.08 -19.46 20.38
C ARG A 290 -1.69 -20.89 20.01
N GLN A 291 -2.64 -21.81 19.97
CA GLN A 291 -2.38 -23.22 19.63
C GLN A 291 -1.74 -23.39 18.25
N GLN A 292 -2.10 -22.55 17.30
CA GLN A 292 -1.61 -22.62 15.93
C GLN A 292 -0.23 -21.95 15.74
N ASN A 293 0.09 -20.92 16.52
CA ASN A 293 1.20 -20.04 16.26
C ASN A 293 2.22 -19.94 17.41
N GLN A 294 1.96 -20.50 18.58
CA GLN A 294 2.89 -20.45 19.70
C GLN A 294 4.19 -21.18 19.30
N LYS A 295 5.28 -20.43 19.26
CA LYS A 295 6.60 -21.00 19.08
C LYS A 295 7.01 -21.62 20.40
N ASN A 296 7.25 -22.95 20.43
CA ASN A 296 7.89 -23.61 21.55
C ASN A 296 9.30 -23.06 21.69
N TYR A 297 9.49 -22.08 22.57
CA TYR A 297 10.83 -21.73 23.02
C TYR A 297 11.24 -22.82 24.04
N PRO A 298 12.37 -23.55 23.84
CA PRO A 298 12.93 -24.36 24.88
C PRO A 298 13.26 -23.46 26.08
N ALA A 299 12.84 -23.91 27.27
CA ALA A 299 13.09 -23.24 28.55
C ALA A 299 14.61 -23.09 28.84
#